data_1366b40eb2e1b4ff801c52c0c14debb4
#
_entry.id   1366b40eb2e1b4ff801c52c0c14debb4
#
_cell.length_a   1.000
_cell.length_b   1.000
_cell.length_c   1.000
_cell.angle_alpha   90.00
_cell.angle_beta   90.00
_cell.angle_gamma   90.00
#
_symmetry.space_group_name_H-M   'P 1'
#
loop_
_entity.id
_entity.type
_entity.pdbx_description
1 polymer ?
#
loop_
_entity_poly.entity_id
_entity_poly.type
_entity_poly.pdbx_seq_one_letter_code
_entity_poly.pdbx_strand_id
1 'polypeptide(L)'
;MDSIKISLEKAENDLFIQSKWWGNPDLPEKFDVPDDLTFICQIRCDEIAEYDVENLLPHKGMLYFFAAIDYYFGNFDSYCPSNLYWDNDDIKVFYVEDIENQTFEQVVFVDDDCKEVALKEMKMVFSKADSMCDGNKMLGEPYNREWDDWDEPYKGWVELLQVDSDDYDDCTLNFIDWGMLHILINRNDLKNKDFSNVTSCICST
;
A
#
# COMPACT_ATOMS: atom_id res chain seq x y z
N MET A 1 11.72 -1.50 16.27
CA MET A 1 11.27 -0.44 15.33
C MET A 1 9.79 -0.20 15.56
N ASP A 2 9.39 1.03 15.87
CA ASP A 2 7.97 1.37 16.01
C ASP A 2 7.30 1.34 14.61
N SER A 3 5.99 1.19 14.57
CA SER A 3 5.21 1.27 13.35
C SER A 3 4.46 2.60 13.23
N ILE A 4 4.04 2.92 12.02
CA ILE A 4 3.15 4.03 11.70
C ILE A 4 1.78 3.44 11.41
N LYS A 5 0.86 3.53 12.38
CA LYS A 5 -0.52 3.06 12.19
C LYS A 5 -1.27 3.97 11.23
N ILE A 6 -2.05 3.36 10.36
CA ILE A 6 -2.92 4.03 9.40
C ILE A 6 -4.37 3.77 9.81
N SER A 7 -5.09 4.81 10.21
CA SER A 7 -6.53 4.75 10.43
C SER A 7 -7.24 5.38 9.26
N LEU A 8 -8.37 4.82 8.86
CA LEU A 8 -9.14 5.29 7.71
C LEU A 8 -10.37 6.05 8.18
N GLU A 9 -10.57 7.23 7.63
CA GLU A 9 -11.73 8.10 7.90
C GLU A 9 -12.43 8.44 6.59
N LYS A 10 -13.71 8.76 6.65
CA LYS A 10 -14.42 9.24 5.48
C LYS A 10 -13.81 10.56 4.99
N ALA A 11 -13.52 10.63 3.69
CA ALA A 11 -13.10 11.87 3.06
C ALA A 11 -14.27 12.87 3.05
N GLU A 12 -14.06 14.04 3.65
CA GLU A 12 -15.03 15.14 3.63
C GLU A 12 -14.78 16.11 2.47
N ASN A 13 -13.55 16.12 1.95
CA ASN A 13 -13.09 16.98 0.86
C ASN A 13 -12.28 16.15 -0.13
N ASP A 14 -12.02 16.71 -1.29
CA ASP A 14 -11.11 16.18 -2.28
C ASP A 14 -9.68 16.02 -1.68
N LEU A 15 -9.09 14.85 -1.87
CA LEU A 15 -7.76 14.50 -1.37
C LEU A 15 -6.69 14.59 -2.47
N PHE A 16 -6.87 15.50 -3.44
CA PHE A 16 -5.90 15.67 -4.51
C PHE A 16 -4.49 15.99 -3.99
N ILE A 17 -3.49 15.18 -4.39
CA ILE A 17 -2.08 15.23 -3.94
C ILE A 17 -1.94 15.16 -2.40
N GLN A 18 -2.83 14.45 -1.72
CA GLN A 18 -2.74 14.13 -0.29
C GLN A 18 -2.64 12.60 -0.12
N SER A 19 -2.35 12.14 1.09
CA SER A 19 -2.45 10.71 1.40
C SER A 19 -3.90 10.28 1.35
N LYS A 20 -4.18 9.23 0.55
CA LYS A 20 -5.51 8.63 0.45
C LYS A 20 -5.44 7.13 0.26
N TRP A 21 -6.43 6.46 0.77
CA TRP A 21 -6.68 5.04 0.63
C TRP A 21 -7.82 4.86 -0.36
N TRP A 22 -7.67 3.98 -1.34
CA TRP A 22 -8.59 3.80 -2.46
C TRP A 22 -8.81 5.07 -3.30
N GLY A 23 -9.84 5.06 -4.11
CA GLY A 23 -10.15 6.13 -5.05
C GLY A 23 -9.29 6.05 -6.31
N ASN A 24 -9.20 7.15 -7.01
CA ASN A 24 -8.36 7.32 -8.19
C ASN A 24 -7.03 7.95 -7.80
N PRO A 25 -5.87 7.39 -8.22
CA PRO A 25 -4.57 7.97 -7.89
C PRO A 25 -4.32 9.30 -8.59
N ASP A 26 -3.60 10.19 -7.91
CA ASP A 26 -3.09 11.43 -8.49
C ASP A 26 -1.66 11.19 -8.99
N LEU A 27 -1.49 11.03 -10.29
CA LEU A 27 -0.22 10.64 -10.89
C LEU A 27 0.39 11.76 -11.72
N PRO A 28 1.73 11.82 -11.87
CA PRO A 28 2.36 12.73 -12.80
C PRO A 28 1.86 12.52 -14.22
N GLU A 29 1.74 13.60 -14.99
CA GLU A 29 1.39 13.51 -16.41
C GLU A 29 2.30 12.49 -17.12
N LYS A 30 1.72 11.59 -17.91
CA LYS A 30 2.41 10.50 -18.63
C LYS A 30 3.01 9.39 -17.75
N PHE A 31 2.49 9.22 -16.54
CA PHE A 31 2.85 8.08 -15.72
C PHE A 31 2.32 6.77 -16.35
N ASP A 32 3.17 5.74 -16.36
CA ASP A 32 2.78 4.40 -16.84
C ASP A 32 2.05 3.66 -15.74
N VAL A 33 0.73 3.63 -15.80
CA VAL A 33 -0.13 3.02 -14.80
C VAL A 33 -0.14 1.50 -15.02
N PRO A 34 0.01 0.68 -13.97
CA PRO A 34 -0.14 -0.77 -14.10
C PRO A 34 -1.56 -1.16 -14.54
N ASP A 35 -1.68 -1.90 -15.66
CA ASP A 35 -2.98 -2.23 -16.25
C ASP A 35 -3.80 -3.25 -15.44
N ASP A 36 -3.14 -4.21 -14.78
CA ASP A 36 -3.79 -5.37 -14.13
C ASP A 36 -3.71 -5.33 -12.60
N LEU A 37 -3.40 -4.17 -12.01
CA LEU A 37 -3.28 -4.01 -10.56
C LEU A 37 -4.28 -3.01 -10.01
N THR A 38 -4.86 -3.35 -8.86
CA THR A 38 -5.72 -2.43 -8.11
C THR A 38 -4.87 -1.40 -7.36
N PHE A 39 -5.23 -0.13 -7.46
CA PHE A 39 -4.66 0.92 -6.65
C PHE A 39 -5.11 0.76 -5.19
N ILE A 40 -4.14 0.67 -4.26
CA ILE A 40 -4.42 0.58 -2.81
C ILE A 40 -4.42 1.96 -2.19
N CYS A 41 -3.32 2.68 -2.30
CA CYS A 41 -3.16 3.99 -1.67
C CYS A 41 -2.03 4.81 -2.30
N GLN A 42 -2.10 6.12 -2.09
CA GLN A 42 -0.97 7.02 -2.22
C GLN A 42 -0.66 7.63 -0.86
N ILE A 43 0.63 7.73 -0.53
CA ILE A 43 1.10 8.26 0.75
C ILE A 43 2.05 9.42 0.51
N ARG A 44 1.65 10.59 0.96
CA ARG A 44 2.48 11.79 0.93
C ARG A 44 3.52 11.70 2.05
N CYS A 45 4.80 11.64 1.66
CA CYS A 45 5.88 11.26 2.56
C CYS A 45 6.14 12.30 3.68
N ASP A 46 5.82 13.56 3.47
CA ASP A 46 5.93 14.59 4.50
C ASP A 46 4.88 14.44 5.62
N GLU A 47 3.73 13.80 5.33
CA GLU A 47 2.68 13.54 6.33
C GLU A 47 3.06 12.42 7.31
N ILE A 48 3.99 11.52 6.92
CA ILE A 48 4.46 10.43 7.77
C ILE A 48 5.82 10.67 8.41
N ALA A 49 6.53 11.74 8.01
CA ALA A 49 7.91 12.01 8.40
C ALA A 49 8.11 12.11 9.93
N GLU A 50 7.15 12.68 10.66
CA GLU A 50 7.24 12.81 12.12
C GLU A 50 7.13 11.48 12.88
N TYR A 51 6.54 10.44 12.26
CA TYR A 51 6.35 9.12 12.84
C TYR A 51 7.49 8.16 12.51
N ASP A 52 8.27 8.40 11.45
CA ASP A 52 9.44 7.60 11.04
C ASP A 52 10.68 7.95 11.86
N VAL A 53 10.71 7.50 13.12
CA VAL A 53 11.78 7.83 14.08
C VAL A 53 13.15 7.32 13.62
N GLU A 54 13.20 6.22 12.87
CA GLU A 54 14.45 5.64 12.38
C GLU A 54 14.90 6.24 11.03
N ASN A 55 14.11 7.14 10.46
CA ASN A 55 14.39 7.82 9.19
C ASN A 55 14.66 6.84 8.03
N LEU A 56 13.79 5.83 7.91
CA LEU A 56 13.88 4.78 6.89
C LEU A 56 13.16 5.15 5.59
N LEU A 57 12.02 5.82 5.71
CA LEU A 57 11.18 6.20 4.59
C LEU A 57 11.65 7.53 3.95
N PRO A 58 11.28 7.81 2.70
CA PRO A 58 11.37 9.17 2.16
C PRO A 58 10.52 10.13 3.00
N HIS A 59 11.02 11.34 3.26
CA HIS A 59 10.28 12.39 3.99
C HIS A 59 9.79 13.53 3.07
N LYS A 60 9.78 13.30 1.76
CA LYS A 60 9.22 14.16 0.73
C LYS A 60 8.76 13.33 -0.44
N GLY A 61 7.91 13.87 -1.27
CA GLY A 61 7.38 13.15 -2.43
C GLY A 61 6.17 12.30 -2.09
N MET A 62 5.86 11.36 -2.97
CA MET A 62 4.69 10.50 -2.90
C MET A 62 5.07 9.04 -3.16
N LEU A 63 4.55 8.14 -2.36
CA LEU A 63 4.56 6.69 -2.58
C LEU A 63 3.20 6.24 -3.10
N TYR A 64 3.19 5.34 -4.07
CA TYR A 64 1.98 4.73 -4.63
C TYR A 64 2.07 3.23 -4.52
N PHE A 65 0.98 2.59 -4.13
CA PHE A 65 0.89 1.15 -3.95
C PHE A 65 -0.21 0.56 -4.83
N PHE A 66 0.17 -0.43 -5.65
CA PHE A 66 -0.73 -1.19 -6.50
C PHE A 66 -0.50 -2.68 -6.29
N ALA A 67 -1.57 -3.48 -6.29
CA ALA A 67 -1.46 -4.93 -6.11
C ALA A 67 -2.58 -5.69 -6.82
N ALA A 68 -2.30 -6.96 -7.16
CA ALA A 68 -3.27 -7.88 -7.77
C ALA A 68 -4.24 -8.42 -6.70
N ILE A 69 -5.14 -7.58 -6.21
CA ILE A 69 -6.04 -7.90 -5.08
C ILE A 69 -7.51 -8.05 -5.44
N ASP A 70 -7.89 -7.95 -6.71
CA ASP A 70 -9.29 -8.05 -7.16
C ASP A 70 -9.98 -9.33 -6.71
N TYR A 71 -9.25 -10.46 -6.75
CA TYR A 71 -9.75 -11.74 -6.27
C TYR A 71 -10.24 -11.66 -4.82
N TYR A 72 -9.54 -10.89 -3.97
CA TYR A 72 -9.84 -10.76 -2.54
C TYR A 72 -10.98 -9.78 -2.24
N PHE A 73 -11.48 -9.06 -3.26
CA PHE A 73 -12.74 -8.32 -3.22
C PHE A 73 -13.95 -9.18 -3.65
N GLY A 74 -13.74 -10.49 -3.88
CA GLY A 74 -14.79 -11.41 -4.29
C GLY A 74 -14.96 -11.53 -5.80
N ASN A 75 -14.09 -10.94 -6.61
CA ASN A 75 -14.03 -11.16 -8.04
C ASN A 75 -13.25 -12.44 -8.35
N PHE A 76 -13.88 -13.60 -8.12
CA PHE A 76 -13.24 -14.91 -8.23
C PHE A 76 -12.87 -15.33 -9.67
N ASP A 77 -13.25 -14.56 -10.66
CA ASP A 77 -12.82 -14.74 -12.05
C ASP A 77 -11.49 -14.01 -12.34
N SER A 78 -11.07 -13.11 -11.45
CA SER A 78 -9.79 -12.44 -11.53
C SER A 78 -8.62 -13.35 -11.17
N TYR A 79 -7.41 -12.94 -11.59
CA TYR A 79 -6.18 -13.60 -11.19
C TYR A 79 -6.03 -13.60 -9.66
N CYS A 80 -5.67 -14.76 -9.11
CA CYS A 80 -5.39 -14.94 -7.69
C CYS A 80 -3.90 -15.20 -7.50
N PRO A 81 -3.14 -14.28 -6.91
CA PRO A 81 -1.73 -14.52 -6.59
C PRO A 81 -1.55 -15.68 -5.60
N SER A 82 -0.33 -16.20 -5.52
CA SER A 82 0.03 -17.24 -4.56
C SER A 82 -0.22 -16.79 -3.11
N ASN A 83 -0.61 -17.72 -2.25
CA ASN A 83 -0.75 -17.47 -0.81
C ASN A 83 0.59 -17.31 -0.08
N LEU A 84 1.70 -17.61 -0.77
CA LEU A 84 3.04 -17.46 -0.23
C LEU A 84 3.62 -16.10 -0.65
N TYR A 85 4.80 -16.10 -1.23
CA TYR A 85 5.40 -14.87 -1.74
C TYR A 85 4.89 -14.57 -3.15
N TRP A 86 4.51 -13.33 -3.38
CA TRP A 86 4.02 -12.84 -4.66
C TRP A 86 5.18 -12.46 -5.57
N ASP A 87 4.96 -12.61 -6.86
CA ASP A 87 5.92 -12.15 -7.86
C ASP A 87 5.94 -10.62 -7.96
N ASN A 88 7.03 -10.06 -8.49
CA ASN A 88 7.15 -8.60 -8.67
C ASN A 88 6.11 -8.02 -9.63
N ASP A 89 5.43 -8.85 -10.42
CA ASP A 89 4.34 -8.41 -11.29
C ASP A 89 3.01 -8.31 -10.56
N ASP A 90 2.86 -8.98 -9.40
CA ASP A 90 1.65 -8.94 -8.56
C ASP A 90 1.58 -7.70 -7.67
N ILE A 91 2.68 -6.96 -7.55
CA ILE A 91 2.81 -5.78 -6.69
C ILE A 91 3.72 -4.73 -7.33
N LYS A 92 3.32 -3.48 -7.30
CA LYS A 92 4.15 -2.36 -7.73
C LYS A 92 4.10 -1.24 -6.68
N VAL A 93 5.28 -0.75 -6.34
CA VAL A 93 5.41 0.44 -5.52
C VAL A 93 6.20 1.48 -6.31
N PHE A 94 5.66 2.67 -6.43
CA PHE A 94 6.30 3.78 -7.12
C PHE A 94 6.62 4.90 -6.15
N TYR A 95 7.71 5.58 -6.39
CA TYR A 95 8.11 6.77 -5.64
C TYR A 95 8.33 7.96 -6.57
N VAL A 96 7.61 9.04 -6.33
CA VAL A 96 7.75 10.32 -7.04
C VAL A 96 8.30 11.34 -6.05
N GLU A 97 9.59 11.70 -6.20
CA GLU A 97 10.27 12.60 -5.24
C GLU A 97 9.84 14.06 -5.37
N ASP A 98 9.67 14.55 -6.59
CA ASP A 98 9.29 15.93 -6.86
C ASP A 98 7.79 16.03 -7.16
N ILE A 99 7.02 16.46 -6.19
CA ILE A 99 5.58 16.67 -6.32
C ILE A 99 5.21 18.15 -6.51
N GLU A 100 6.18 19.06 -6.44
CA GLU A 100 5.94 20.50 -6.50
C GLU A 100 6.14 21.07 -7.91
N ASN A 101 7.07 20.49 -8.70
CA ASN A 101 7.48 21.03 -10.00
C ASN A 101 6.98 20.23 -11.21
N GLN A 102 5.99 19.37 -11.03
CA GLN A 102 5.34 18.63 -12.11
C GLN A 102 3.82 18.75 -12.02
N THR A 103 3.18 18.51 -13.16
CA THR A 103 1.72 18.48 -13.25
C THR A 103 1.23 17.11 -12.87
N PHE A 104 0.21 17.05 -12.04
CA PHE A 104 -0.50 15.84 -11.66
C PHE A 104 -1.91 15.84 -12.23
N GLU A 105 -2.39 14.67 -12.54
CA GLU A 105 -3.78 14.45 -12.91
C GLU A 105 -4.34 13.26 -12.13
N GLN A 106 -5.63 13.29 -11.86
CA GLN A 106 -6.32 12.15 -11.28
C GLN A 106 -6.63 11.15 -12.38
N VAL A 107 -6.06 9.94 -12.28
CA VAL A 107 -6.27 8.87 -13.26
C VAL A 107 -7.52 8.09 -12.91
N VAL A 108 -8.57 8.24 -13.70
CA VAL A 108 -9.86 7.57 -13.46
C VAL A 108 -9.84 6.17 -14.09
N PHE A 109 -9.97 5.14 -13.26
CA PHE A 109 -10.13 3.76 -13.72
C PHE A 109 -11.56 3.50 -14.17
N VAL A 110 -11.71 2.92 -15.35
CA VAL A 110 -13.02 2.59 -15.93
C VAL A 110 -13.05 1.17 -16.45
N ASP A 111 -14.24 0.55 -16.40
CA ASP A 111 -14.50 -0.74 -17.03
C ASP A 111 -14.70 -0.62 -18.57
N ASP A 112 -14.98 -1.75 -19.22
CA ASP A 112 -15.23 -1.82 -20.65
C ASP A 112 -16.43 -0.96 -21.12
N ASP A 113 -17.36 -0.65 -20.22
CA ASP A 113 -18.52 0.21 -20.46
C ASP A 113 -18.24 1.70 -20.16
N CYS A 114 -16.97 2.06 -19.91
CA CYS A 114 -16.52 3.40 -19.50
C CYS A 114 -17.13 3.90 -18.18
N LYS A 115 -17.50 2.98 -17.29
CA LYS A 115 -17.98 3.32 -15.95
C LYS A 115 -16.83 3.26 -14.97
N GLU A 116 -16.72 4.26 -14.10
CA GLU A 116 -15.72 4.30 -13.04
C GLU A 116 -15.84 3.10 -12.10
N VAL A 117 -14.71 2.45 -11.84
CA VAL A 117 -14.60 1.24 -11.01
C VAL A 117 -13.80 1.47 -9.73
N ALA A 118 -13.24 2.66 -9.54
CA ALA A 118 -12.50 2.96 -8.32
C ALA A 118 -13.40 2.85 -7.07
N LEU A 119 -12.83 2.26 -6.02
CA LEU A 119 -13.46 2.26 -4.69
C LEU A 119 -13.51 3.69 -4.16
N LYS A 120 -14.39 3.93 -3.19
CA LYS A 120 -14.53 5.25 -2.59
C LYS A 120 -13.27 5.64 -1.82
N GLU A 121 -12.72 6.81 -2.13
CA GLU A 121 -11.55 7.32 -1.43
C GLU A 121 -11.82 7.56 0.06
N MET A 122 -10.81 7.26 0.88
CA MET A 122 -10.81 7.47 2.31
C MET A 122 -9.59 8.28 2.73
N LYS A 123 -9.77 9.14 3.72
CA LYS A 123 -8.68 9.89 4.31
C LYS A 123 -7.84 8.98 5.21
N MET A 124 -6.53 9.05 5.06
CA MET A 124 -5.58 8.40 5.95
C MET A 124 -5.21 9.30 7.12
N VAL A 125 -5.21 8.73 8.32
CA VAL A 125 -4.77 9.39 9.56
C VAL A 125 -3.64 8.57 10.15
N PHE A 126 -2.47 9.20 10.30
CA PHE A 126 -1.25 8.54 10.78
C PHE A 126 -1.06 8.74 12.28
N SER A 127 -0.54 7.72 12.93
CA SER A 127 -0.16 7.78 14.35
C SER A 127 0.95 6.80 14.65
N LYS A 128 1.72 7.09 15.71
CA LYS A 128 2.73 6.16 16.22
C LYS A 128 2.06 4.97 16.90
N ALA A 129 2.59 3.77 16.66
CA ALA A 129 2.11 2.55 17.28
C ALA A 129 3.26 1.57 17.57
N ASP A 130 2.94 0.51 18.33
CA ASP A 130 3.86 -0.57 18.63
C ASP A 130 4.25 -1.34 17.35
N SER A 131 5.43 -1.95 17.35
CA SER A 131 6.01 -2.67 16.22
C SER A 131 5.04 -3.67 15.57
N MET A 132 4.33 -4.45 16.37
CA MET A 132 3.35 -5.45 15.91
C MET A 132 1.89 -4.98 16.04
N CYS A 133 1.58 -3.70 15.85
CA CYS A 133 0.18 -3.31 15.90
C CYS A 133 -0.62 -3.95 14.76
N ASP A 134 -1.87 -4.23 15.03
CA ASP A 134 -2.85 -4.72 14.06
C ASP A 134 -3.33 -3.63 13.11
N GLY A 135 -4.07 -4.00 12.08
CA GLY A 135 -4.67 -3.10 11.11
C GLY A 135 -3.67 -2.61 10.06
N ASN A 136 -4.05 -1.58 9.32
CA ASN A 136 -3.19 -0.98 8.30
C ASN A 136 -2.04 -0.20 8.94
N LYS A 137 -0.82 -0.40 8.44
CA LYS A 137 0.38 0.28 8.96
C LYS A 137 1.53 0.29 7.98
N MET A 138 2.53 1.14 8.25
CA MET A 138 3.87 1.08 7.68
C MET A 138 4.89 0.81 8.78
N LEU A 139 6.01 0.19 8.41
CA LEU A 139 7.12 -0.15 9.31
C LEU A 139 6.72 -1.13 10.44
N GLY A 140 7.64 -1.37 11.36
CA GLY A 140 7.44 -2.34 12.43
C GLY A 140 7.73 -3.76 11.98
N GLU A 141 7.09 -4.70 12.64
CA GLU A 141 7.09 -6.13 12.32
C GLU A 141 5.71 -6.56 11.84
N PRO A 142 5.62 -7.56 10.96
CA PRO A 142 4.34 -8.10 10.54
C PRO A 142 3.47 -8.48 11.74
N TYR A 143 2.17 -8.23 11.67
CA TYR A 143 1.28 -8.57 12.78
C TYR A 143 1.32 -10.07 13.08
N ASN A 144 1.39 -10.42 14.37
CA ASN A 144 1.49 -11.79 14.90
C ASN A 144 2.71 -12.59 14.43
N ARG A 145 3.74 -11.95 13.84
CA ARG A 145 4.94 -12.66 13.39
C ARG A 145 6.18 -11.80 13.52
N GLU A 146 7.19 -12.27 14.27
CA GLU A 146 8.49 -11.60 14.37
C GLU A 146 9.36 -11.86 13.14
N TRP A 147 10.27 -10.92 12.79
CA TRP A 147 11.18 -11.09 11.66
C TRP A 147 12.04 -12.34 11.73
N ASP A 148 12.30 -12.85 12.93
CA ASP A 148 13.06 -14.09 13.12
C ASP A 148 12.30 -15.35 12.68
N ASP A 149 10.98 -15.26 12.54
CA ASP A 149 10.12 -16.33 12.06
C ASP A 149 10.03 -16.41 10.51
N TRP A 150 10.58 -15.40 9.83
CA TRP A 150 10.56 -15.36 8.37
C TRP A 150 11.63 -16.24 7.76
N ASP A 151 11.31 -16.87 6.62
CA ASP A 151 12.25 -17.65 5.83
C ASP A 151 13.26 -16.74 5.11
N GLU A 152 14.45 -17.25 4.89
CA GLU A 152 15.39 -16.61 3.97
C GLU A 152 14.82 -16.59 2.53
N PRO A 153 14.97 -15.51 1.73
CA PRO A 153 15.83 -14.35 2.01
C PRO A 153 15.14 -13.18 2.71
N TYR A 154 13.89 -13.30 3.13
CA TYR A 154 13.07 -12.16 3.62
C TYR A 154 13.24 -11.86 5.11
N LYS A 155 13.95 -12.71 5.83
CA LYS A 155 14.31 -12.46 7.22
C LYS A 155 15.00 -11.11 7.40
N GLY A 156 14.46 -10.26 8.28
CA GLY A 156 15.03 -8.94 8.56
C GLY A 156 14.81 -7.89 7.47
N TRP A 157 13.90 -8.13 6.53
CA TRP A 157 13.40 -7.10 5.62
C TRP A 157 12.60 -6.05 6.40
N VAL A 158 12.03 -5.07 5.72
CA VAL A 158 11.20 -4.03 6.31
C VAL A 158 9.77 -4.21 5.84
N GLU A 159 8.83 -4.15 6.78
CA GLU A 159 7.41 -3.98 6.46
C GLU A 159 7.22 -2.59 5.84
N LEU A 160 6.97 -2.54 4.53
CA LEU A 160 6.75 -1.26 3.85
C LEU A 160 5.29 -0.81 4.01
N LEU A 161 4.36 -1.75 3.82
CA LEU A 161 2.92 -1.53 4.03
C LEU A 161 2.27 -2.85 4.45
N GLN A 162 1.49 -2.84 5.51
CA GLN A 162 0.55 -3.87 5.89
C GLN A 162 -0.86 -3.41 5.55
N VAL A 163 -1.59 -4.24 4.81
CA VAL A 163 -2.99 -4.01 4.43
C VAL A 163 -3.84 -5.06 5.12
N ASP A 164 -4.78 -4.62 5.95
CA ASP A 164 -5.68 -5.51 6.67
C ASP A 164 -6.94 -5.84 5.85
N SER A 165 -7.51 -7.01 6.11
CA SER A 165 -8.87 -7.33 5.68
C SER A 165 -9.86 -6.41 6.40
N ASP A 166 -10.83 -5.86 5.69
CA ASP A 166 -11.81 -4.96 6.28
C ASP A 166 -13.13 -4.94 5.48
N ASP A 167 -14.21 -4.58 6.16
CA ASP A 167 -15.50 -4.30 5.56
C ASP A 167 -15.64 -2.79 5.33
N TYR A 168 -15.60 -2.38 4.06
CA TYR A 168 -15.84 -1.00 3.64
C TYR A 168 -17.33 -0.78 3.33
N ASP A 169 -17.77 0.47 3.21
CA ASP A 169 -19.18 0.83 2.95
C ASP A 169 -19.77 0.12 1.70
N ASP A 170 -18.95 -0.15 0.70
CA ASP A 170 -19.33 -0.64 -0.64
C ASP A 170 -18.66 -1.96 -1.06
N CYS A 171 -17.71 -2.47 -0.28
CA CYS A 171 -17.03 -3.73 -0.56
C CYS A 171 -16.41 -4.35 0.68
N THR A 172 -16.12 -5.66 0.61
CA THR A 172 -15.32 -6.38 1.61
C THR A 172 -13.99 -6.79 0.98
N LEU A 173 -12.88 -6.44 1.60
CA LEU A 173 -11.55 -6.97 1.28
C LEU A 173 -11.24 -8.09 2.27
N ASN A 174 -11.01 -9.30 1.77
CA ASN A 174 -10.72 -10.46 2.63
C ASN A 174 -9.54 -11.27 2.09
N PHE A 175 -8.39 -11.11 2.72
CA PHE A 175 -7.18 -11.88 2.46
C PHE A 175 -7.24 -13.23 3.19
N ILE A 176 -7.89 -14.22 2.63
CA ILE A 176 -7.95 -15.60 3.15
C ILE A 176 -8.22 -15.63 4.67
N ASP A 177 -9.44 -15.91 5.04
CA ASP A 177 -9.84 -16.04 6.46
C ASP A 177 -9.44 -14.83 7.32
N TRP A 178 -9.70 -13.61 6.82
CA TRP A 178 -9.40 -12.34 7.48
C TRP A 178 -7.90 -12.12 7.78
N GLY A 179 -7.05 -12.55 6.87
CA GLY A 179 -5.61 -12.31 6.92
C GLY A 179 -5.21 -10.89 6.52
N MET A 180 -3.91 -10.69 6.38
CA MET A 180 -3.29 -9.42 6.01
C MET A 180 -2.33 -9.61 4.85
N LEU A 181 -2.29 -8.63 3.96
CA LEU A 181 -1.27 -8.52 2.93
C LEU A 181 -0.08 -7.73 3.48
N HIS A 182 1.10 -8.33 3.45
CA HIS A 182 2.37 -7.72 3.84
C HIS A 182 3.17 -7.36 2.60
N ILE A 183 3.50 -6.11 2.42
CA ILE A 183 4.37 -5.60 1.36
C ILE A 183 5.73 -5.31 1.97
N LEU A 184 6.75 -6.04 1.51
CA LEU A 184 8.08 -6.06 2.09
C LEU A 184 9.12 -5.47 1.14
N ILE A 185 10.13 -4.82 1.71
CA ILE A 185 11.26 -4.27 0.98
C ILE A 185 12.58 -4.56 1.69
N ASN A 186 13.63 -4.81 0.93
CA ASN A 186 14.98 -4.92 1.49
C ASN A 186 15.43 -3.56 2.05
N ARG A 187 16.09 -3.55 3.22
CA ARG A 187 16.59 -2.32 3.86
C ARG A 187 17.54 -1.50 2.99
N ASN A 188 18.35 -2.14 2.13
CA ASN A 188 19.26 -1.43 1.25
C ASN A 188 18.52 -0.74 0.10
N ASP A 189 17.51 -1.40 -0.46
CA ASP A 189 16.69 -0.86 -1.54
C ASP A 189 15.87 0.33 -1.01
N LEU A 190 15.26 0.19 0.17
CA LEU A 190 14.56 1.28 0.84
C LEU A 190 15.48 2.49 1.11
N LYS A 191 16.68 2.27 1.61
CA LYS A 191 17.67 3.32 1.84
C LYS A 191 18.08 4.05 0.57
N ASN A 192 18.10 3.35 -0.56
CA ASN A 192 18.40 3.92 -1.87
C ASN A 192 17.16 4.50 -2.56
N LYS A 193 15.99 4.41 -1.93
CA LYS A 193 14.69 4.76 -2.51
C LYS A 193 14.39 4.00 -3.80
N ASP A 194 14.88 2.77 -3.89
CA ASP A 194 14.61 1.85 -4.98
C ASP A 194 13.46 0.92 -4.59
N PHE A 195 12.28 1.22 -5.08
CA PHE A 195 11.07 0.46 -4.83
C PHE A 195 10.75 -0.56 -5.93
N SER A 196 11.67 -0.76 -6.88
CA SER A 196 11.48 -1.71 -7.98
C SER A 196 11.54 -3.18 -7.55
N ASN A 197 12.07 -3.46 -6.36
CA ASN A 197 12.29 -4.80 -5.85
C ASN A 197 11.58 -4.99 -4.50
N VAL A 198 10.26 -4.95 -4.55
CA VAL A 198 9.37 -5.28 -3.42
C VAL A 198 8.83 -6.70 -3.59
N THR A 199 8.45 -7.33 -2.50
CA THR A 199 7.70 -8.59 -2.52
C THR A 199 6.52 -8.49 -1.57
N SER A 200 5.59 -9.41 -1.65
CA SER A 200 4.48 -9.48 -0.73
C SER A 200 4.08 -10.92 -0.41
N CYS A 201 3.37 -11.07 0.68
CA CYS A 201 2.76 -12.33 1.06
C CYS A 201 1.50 -12.07 1.88
N ILE A 202 0.61 -13.06 1.94
CA ILE A 202 -0.55 -13.04 2.82
C ILE A 202 -0.23 -13.89 4.04
N CYS A 203 -0.48 -13.33 5.22
CA CYS A 203 -0.50 -14.06 6.48
C CYS A 203 -1.93 -14.07 7.02
N SER A 204 -2.46 -15.27 7.30
CA SER A 204 -3.71 -15.46 8.01
C SER A 204 -3.43 -16.25 9.29
N THR A 205 -4.26 -16.07 10.32
CA THR A 205 -4.14 -16.76 11.62
C THR A 205 -4.61 -18.19 11.54
#